data_89712d3e705ab2d3a7e0014c60b5e700
#
_entry.id   89712d3e705ab2d3a7e0014c60b5e700
#
_cell.length_a   1.000
_cell.length_b   1.000
_cell.length_c   1.000
_cell.angle_alpha   90.00
_cell.angle_beta   90.00
_cell.angle_gamma   90.00
#
_symmetry.space_group_name_H-M   'P 1'
#
loop_
_entity.id
_entity.type
_entity.pdbx_description
1 polymer ?
#
loop_
_entity_poly.entity_id
_entity_poly.type
_entity_poly.pdbx_seq_one_letter_code
_entity_poly.pdbx_strand_id
1 'polypeptide(L)'
;MKFIKKLMYIILVLLALGCAFVLVCSFNPDITKKVAALLYPEMQELAEAAEDNLDTGQGQDVVKDTIQESETPFYVPERADQEHIWEADEPDIMDTSNSNSIAETVTSGYILPDRDNIVIPENVSGRNGYQEVQEEREQVDDETAAVLQSRLDVGNTGDGLEFDALYYPYYAMLDDKGQHMYRQIYANANDVYSQFLPVEEMTAGQLRNIFSAVYNDHPELFWMDTAYACKYRRDGRCVEIDLRFNRTAQDLENAQGAYESNAETIISQAQGLSSDYEKEKYVHDELISRIAYHMGAEMNQSAYSALVNGQTVCAGYARVFQYILQQLGIPCYYCTGFAGESHAWNIVMLDGEFYNVDTTWDDTGDGTYDFFNKTDEDYAGNHIRQELSVYLPPCNGQAYRNLEREAEDNGLRSLADLGLTDEQVITDMEGYYKDCYEQMLQNGRGNYTFYNVIESEGLLAQWYQEYQLDNYRQAYMENAMIELGASSCEMEMEIEELQDKRFLIAHKFTVR
;
A
#
# COMPACT_ATOMS: atom_id res chain seq x y z
N MET A 1 -25.28 -36.76 -23.84
CA MET A 1 -24.54 -35.70 -24.52
C MET A 1 -25.42 -34.58 -25.16
N LYS A 2 -26.46 -34.87 -25.93
CA LYS A 2 -27.32 -33.83 -26.55
C LYS A 2 -28.05 -32.94 -25.51
N PHE A 3 -28.46 -33.49 -24.38
CA PHE A 3 -29.16 -32.74 -23.32
C PHE A 3 -28.24 -31.77 -22.57
N ILE A 4 -27.03 -32.19 -22.24
CA ILE A 4 -26.03 -31.37 -21.56
C ILE A 4 -25.60 -30.17 -22.45
N LYS A 5 -25.44 -30.38 -23.77
CA LYS A 5 -25.14 -29.32 -24.70
C LYS A 5 -26.27 -28.28 -24.83
N LYS A 6 -27.53 -28.73 -24.79
CA LYS A 6 -28.69 -27.82 -24.77
C LYS A 6 -28.76 -27.03 -23.45
N LEU A 7 -28.47 -27.65 -22.33
CA LEU A 7 -28.47 -27.00 -21.03
C LEU A 7 -27.34 -25.94 -20.94
N MET A 8 -26.14 -26.29 -21.40
CA MET A 8 -25.03 -25.32 -21.50
C MET A 8 -25.36 -24.13 -22.40
N TYR A 9 -26.01 -24.38 -23.53
CA TYR A 9 -26.40 -23.32 -24.45
C TYR A 9 -27.43 -22.36 -23.80
N ILE A 10 -28.41 -22.90 -23.07
CA ILE A 10 -29.38 -22.10 -22.33
C ILE A 10 -28.70 -21.26 -21.23
N ILE A 11 -27.74 -21.83 -20.50
CA ILE A 11 -26.97 -21.09 -19.47
C ILE A 11 -26.15 -19.96 -20.11
N LEU A 12 -25.47 -20.22 -21.22
CA LEU A 12 -24.72 -19.20 -21.97
C LEU A 12 -25.60 -18.06 -22.48
N VAL A 13 -26.78 -18.37 -22.98
CA VAL A 13 -27.75 -17.35 -23.45
C VAL A 13 -28.25 -16.51 -22.26
N LEU A 14 -28.54 -17.15 -21.10
CA LEU A 14 -28.98 -16.41 -19.91
C LEU A 14 -27.86 -15.52 -19.33
N LEU A 15 -26.62 -15.98 -19.36
CA LEU A 15 -25.46 -15.16 -18.95
C LEU A 15 -25.26 -13.97 -19.91
N ALA A 16 -25.36 -14.19 -21.22
CA ALA A 16 -25.24 -13.12 -22.20
C ALA A 16 -26.36 -12.06 -22.06
N LEU A 17 -27.59 -12.50 -21.76
CA LEU A 17 -28.72 -11.61 -21.49
C LEU A 17 -28.51 -10.83 -20.17
N GLY A 18 -27.96 -11.48 -19.15
CA GLY A 18 -27.60 -10.84 -17.87
C GLY A 18 -26.54 -9.76 -18.05
N CYS A 19 -25.47 -10.04 -18.80
CA CYS A 19 -24.44 -9.05 -19.13
C CYS A 19 -25.00 -7.88 -19.95
N ALA A 20 -25.84 -8.15 -20.94
CA ALA A 20 -26.47 -7.10 -21.72
C ALA A 20 -27.39 -6.21 -20.86
N PHE A 21 -28.12 -6.81 -19.90
CA PHE A 21 -28.96 -6.07 -18.96
C PHE A 21 -28.13 -5.18 -18.03
N VAL A 22 -27.02 -5.68 -17.47
CA VAL A 22 -26.09 -4.89 -16.65
C VAL A 22 -25.53 -3.71 -17.45
N LEU A 23 -25.11 -3.93 -18.70
CA LEU A 23 -24.64 -2.85 -19.58
C LEU A 23 -25.71 -1.79 -19.81
N VAL A 24 -26.96 -2.18 -20.10
CA VAL A 24 -28.07 -1.21 -20.26
C VAL A 24 -28.31 -0.41 -18.98
N CYS A 25 -28.26 -1.03 -17.82
CA CYS A 25 -28.35 -0.35 -16.54
C CYS A 25 -27.20 0.64 -16.33
N SER A 26 -25.96 0.26 -16.66
CA SER A 26 -24.76 1.11 -16.46
C SER A 26 -24.80 2.39 -17.32
N PHE A 27 -25.45 2.37 -18.48
CA PHE A 27 -25.55 3.52 -19.38
C PHE A 27 -26.88 4.29 -19.28
N ASN A 28 -27.82 3.85 -18.45
CA ASN A 28 -29.11 4.53 -18.33
C ASN A 28 -29.53 4.68 -16.85
N PRO A 29 -29.27 5.85 -16.22
CA PRO A 29 -29.56 6.10 -14.81
C PRO A 29 -31.02 5.91 -14.42
N ASP A 30 -31.96 6.18 -15.33
CA ASP A 30 -33.40 6.03 -15.05
C ASP A 30 -33.84 4.57 -14.99
N ILE A 31 -33.22 3.70 -15.76
CA ILE A 31 -33.46 2.25 -15.71
C ILE A 31 -32.83 1.69 -14.42
N THR A 32 -31.63 2.13 -14.07
CA THR A 32 -30.94 1.73 -12.84
C THR A 32 -31.74 2.07 -11.60
N LYS A 33 -32.30 3.30 -11.51
CA LYS A 33 -33.18 3.72 -10.41
C LYS A 33 -34.44 2.86 -10.31
N LYS A 34 -35.08 2.53 -11.43
CA LYS A 34 -36.28 1.68 -11.45
C LYS A 34 -35.99 0.24 -11.05
N VAL A 35 -34.84 -0.30 -11.44
CA VAL A 35 -34.41 -1.66 -11.07
C VAL A 35 -34.02 -1.70 -9.59
N ALA A 36 -33.33 -0.69 -9.09
CA ALA A 36 -32.98 -0.57 -7.67
C ALA A 36 -34.25 -0.50 -6.78
N ALA A 37 -35.23 0.30 -7.17
CA ALA A 37 -36.52 0.40 -6.46
C ALA A 37 -37.32 -0.92 -6.45
N LEU A 38 -37.15 -1.76 -7.49
CA LEU A 38 -37.82 -3.06 -7.57
C LEU A 38 -37.12 -4.15 -6.71
N LEU A 39 -35.78 -4.08 -6.62
CA LEU A 39 -35.00 -5.07 -5.88
C LEU A 39 -34.85 -4.75 -4.39
N TYR A 40 -34.89 -3.47 -4.03
CA TYR A 40 -34.69 -2.96 -2.68
C TYR A 40 -35.78 -1.93 -2.33
N PRO A 41 -37.03 -2.37 -2.11
CA PRO A 41 -38.15 -1.45 -1.81
C PRO A 41 -37.96 -0.64 -0.52
N GLU A 42 -37.19 -1.14 0.44
CA GLU A 42 -36.89 -0.44 1.70
C GLU A 42 -36.01 0.80 1.49
N MET A 43 -35.23 0.87 0.42
CA MET A 43 -34.41 2.05 0.06
C MET A 43 -35.25 3.19 -0.54
N GLN A 44 -36.45 2.94 -1.02
CA GLN A 44 -37.32 3.96 -1.60
C GLN A 44 -37.94 4.82 -0.52
N GLU A 45 -38.33 4.27 0.64
CA GLU A 45 -38.84 5.04 1.79
C GLU A 45 -37.78 5.98 2.37
N LEU A 46 -36.49 5.59 2.34
CA LEU A 46 -35.37 6.44 2.78
C LEU A 46 -35.06 7.59 1.81
N ALA A 47 -35.25 7.36 0.52
CA ALA A 47 -35.02 8.38 -0.51
C ALA A 47 -36.17 9.42 -0.54
N GLU A 48 -37.40 9.01 -0.37
CA GLU A 48 -38.58 9.92 -0.26
C GLU A 48 -38.54 10.74 1.01
N ALA A 49 -38.06 10.20 2.13
CA ALA A 49 -37.86 10.92 3.38
C ALA A 49 -36.73 11.97 3.30
N ALA A 50 -35.78 11.82 2.40
CA ALA A 50 -34.73 12.79 2.16
C ALA A 50 -35.12 13.95 1.24
N GLU A 51 -36.06 13.75 0.30
CA GLU A 51 -36.58 14.81 -0.56
C GLU A 51 -37.60 15.73 0.14
N ASP A 52 -38.40 15.21 1.08
CA ASP A 52 -39.37 16.00 1.84
C ASP A 52 -38.72 16.99 2.85
N ASN A 53 -37.46 16.83 3.20
CA ASN A 53 -36.71 17.73 4.09
C ASN A 53 -36.05 18.93 3.42
N LEU A 54 -36.17 19.08 2.10
CA LEU A 54 -35.56 20.18 1.35
C LEU A 54 -36.47 21.37 1.06
N ASP A 55 -37.76 21.33 1.40
CA ASP A 55 -38.74 22.38 1.01
C ASP A 55 -39.53 23.02 2.14
N THR A 56 -39.01 23.16 3.37
CA THR A 56 -39.65 24.07 4.35
C THR A 56 -38.61 24.82 5.19
N GLY A 57 -38.25 26.01 4.70
CA GLY A 57 -37.65 27.04 5.56
C GLY A 57 -38.74 27.78 6.35
N GLN A 58 -38.66 27.73 7.66
CA GLN A 58 -38.89 28.82 8.63
C GLN A 58 -39.15 28.31 10.04
N GLY A 59 -38.28 28.65 10.94
CA GLY A 59 -38.48 29.29 12.24
C GLY A 59 -39.22 28.60 13.39
N GLN A 60 -38.54 28.48 14.48
CA GLN A 60 -38.89 28.66 15.90
C GLN A 60 -38.81 27.46 16.84
N ASP A 61 -38.01 27.71 17.89
CA ASP A 61 -37.79 27.05 19.16
C ASP A 61 -38.88 26.11 19.69
N VAL A 62 -38.49 24.89 20.10
CA VAL A 62 -38.92 24.27 21.38
C VAL A 62 -37.91 23.19 21.80
N VAL A 63 -37.35 23.36 22.99
CA VAL A 63 -36.55 22.38 23.73
C VAL A 63 -37.38 21.15 24.06
N LYS A 64 -36.94 19.96 23.72
CA LYS A 64 -37.22 18.71 24.44
C LYS A 64 -36.14 17.67 24.23
N ASP A 65 -35.58 17.24 25.34
CA ASP A 65 -34.71 16.10 25.51
C ASP A 65 -35.21 14.85 24.77
N THR A 66 -34.43 14.35 23.85
CA THR A 66 -34.47 12.95 23.46
C THR A 66 -33.07 12.57 23.00
N ILE A 67 -32.51 11.54 23.60
CA ILE A 67 -31.27 10.92 23.28
C ILE A 67 -31.27 10.62 21.76
N GLN A 68 -30.50 11.38 21.00
CA GLN A 68 -30.25 11.12 19.60
C GLN A 68 -28.95 10.36 19.52
N GLU A 69 -29.04 9.12 19.05
CA GLU A 69 -27.90 8.43 18.46
C GLU A 69 -27.34 9.35 17.37
N SER A 70 -26.17 9.93 17.61
CA SER A 70 -25.47 10.70 16.59
C SER A 70 -24.76 9.74 15.65
N GLU A 71 -25.40 9.40 14.54
CA GLU A 71 -24.67 9.00 13.36
C GLU A 71 -23.83 10.21 12.92
N THR A 72 -22.56 10.25 13.33
CA THR A 72 -21.61 11.16 12.69
C THR A 72 -21.40 10.67 11.28
N PRO A 73 -21.70 11.47 10.25
CA PRO A 73 -21.38 11.06 8.88
C PRO A 73 -19.85 10.90 8.79
N PHE A 74 -19.43 9.79 8.22
CA PHE A 74 -18.06 9.57 7.83
C PHE A 74 -17.57 10.79 7.04
N TYR A 75 -16.66 11.55 7.61
CA TYR A 75 -15.91 12.55 6.87
C TYR A 75 -14.88 11.81 6.01
N VAL A 76 -15.22 11.56 4.75
CA VAL A 76 -14.25 11.31 3.72
C VAL A 76 -13.73 12.69 3.34
N PRO A 77 -12.46 13.06 3.60
CA PRO A 77 -11.93 14.32 3.12
C PRO A 77 -12.05 14.32 1.60
N GLU A 78 -12.88 15.22 1.04
CA GLU A 78 -12.74 15.54 -0.37
C GLU A 78 -11.29 15.95 -0.58
N ARG A 79 -10.65 15.37 -1.59
CA ARG A 79 -9.31 15.71 -2.03
C ARG A 79 -9.26 17.23 -2.23
N ALA A 80 -8.75 17.94 -1.25
CA ALA A 80 -8.50 19.36 -1.39
C ALA A 80 -7.41 19.49 -2.45
N ASP A 81 -7.71 20.21 -3.53
CA ASP A 81 -6.74 20.57 -4.54
C ASP A 81 -5.52 21.18 -3.83
N GLN A 82 -4.35 20.57 -4.00
CA GLN A 82 -3.13 20.90 -3.28
C GLN A 82 -2.59 22.33 -3.48
N GLU A 83 -3.27 23.18 -4.26
CA GLU A 83 -2.85 24.54 -4.54
C GLU A 83 -3.44 25.61 -3.60
N HIS A 84 -4.32 25.29 -2.64
CA HIS A 84 -5.00 26.30 -1.84
C HIS A 84 -4.92 26.16 -0.31
N ILE A 85 -4.09 25.26 0.23
CA ILE A 85 -4.14 24.98 1.67
C ILE A 85 -3.23 25.89 2.52
N TRP A 86 -2.28 26.65 1.96
CA TRP A 86 -1.24 27.32 2.77
C TRP A 86 -0.96 28.78 2.45
N GLU A 87 -1.95 29.54 1.98
CA GLU A 87 -1.91 31.01 1.98
C GLU A 87 -2.87 31.66 3.00
N ALA A 88 -3.20 30.98 4.09
CA ALA A 88 -3.75 31.65 5.24
C ALA A 88 -2.59 32.11 6.09
N ASP A 89 -2.53 33.42 6.38
CA ASP A 89 -1.58 34.07 7.24
C ASP A 89 -1.09 33.16 8.38
N GLU A 90 0.05 32.46 8.19
CA GLU A 90 0.75 31.87 9.30
C GLU A 90 1.12 33.02 10.24
N PRO A 91 0.68 32.99 11.50
CA PRO A 91 1.21 33.95 12.45
C PRO A 91 2.72 33.67 12.55
N ASP A 92 3.51 34.72 12.48
CA ASP A 92 4.98 34.79 12.61
C ASP A 92 5.55 34.13 13.87
N ILE A 93 5.19 32.89 14.19
CA ILE A 93 5.48 32.26 15.49
C ILE A 93 5.92 30.82 15.31
N MET A 94 6.78 30.55 14.37
CA MET A 94 7.50 29.29 14.45
C MET A 94 8.96 29.52 14.11
N ASP A 95 9.75 29.61 15.17
CA ASP A 95 11.15 29.25 15.09
C ASP A 95 11.19 27.74 14.79
N THR A 96 11.16 27.42 13.49
CA THR A 96 11.21 26.03 13.00
C THR A 96 12.58 25.40 13.23
N SER A 97 13.55 26.14 13.76
CA SER A 97 14.90 25.67 14.03
C SER A 97 14.99 24.70 15.22
N ASN A 98 13.92 24.51 16.00
CA ASN A 98 13.87 23.61 17.16
C ASN A 98 12.62 22.70 17.17
N SER A 99 12.05 22.39 16.04
CA SER A 99 10.84 21.56 15.93
C SER A 99 11.13 20.06 16.02
N ASN A 100 12.36 19.65 16.11
CA ASN A 100 12.73 18.25 16.15
C ASN A 100 12.79 17.75 17.60
N SER A 101 11.86 16.91 18.00
CA SER A 101 11.95 16.13 19.25
C SER A 101 12.98 14.99 19.16
N ILE A 102 13.87 15.03 18.16
CA ILE A 102 14.89 14.02 17.89
C ILE A 102 16.14 14.38 18.72
N ALA A 103 16.72 13.39 19.40
CA ALA A 103 17.94 13.56 20.16
C ALA A 103 19.12 13.98 19.26
N GLU A 104 19.95 14.91 19.73
CA GLU A 104 21.10 15.44 18.95
C GLU A 104 22.10 14.38 18.49
N THR A 105 22.12 13.23 19.15
CA THR A 105 23.01 12.10 18.82
C THR A 105 22.52 11.24 17.66
N VAL A 106 21.27 11.39 17.26
CA VAL A 106 20.68 10.60 16.17
C VAL A 106 21.08 11.19 14.84
N THR A 107 21.70 10.37 14.01
CA THR A 107 22.09 10.73 12.65
C THR A 107 21.51 9.74 11.66
N SER A 108 21.02 10.22 10.52
CA SER A 108 20.60 9.33 9.46
C SER A 108 21.82 8.68 8.80
N GLY A 109 21.82 7.34 8.76
CA GLY A 109 22.75 6.56 7.93
C GLY A 109 22.21 6.31 6.52
N TYR A 110 20.95 6.69 6.27
CA TYR A 110 20.26 6.52 5.01
C TYR A 110 20.71 7.57 3.98
N ILE A 111 21.02 7.14 2.77
CA ILE A 111 21.37 8.03 1.65
C ILE A 111 20.11 8.31 0.86
N LEU A 112 19.65 9.56 0.90
CA LEU A 112 18.44 9.99 0.22
C LEU A 112 18.61 9.87 -1.31
N PRO A 113 17.78 9.05 -2.02
CA PRO A 113 17.78 8.97 -3.47
C PRO A 113 17.30 10.28 -4.12
N ASP A 114 17.66 10.44 -5.39
CA ASP A 114 17.17 11.56 -6.19
C ASP A 114 15.73 11.29 -6.65
N ARG A 115 14.81 12.15 -6.24
CA ARG A 115 13.38 12.02 -6.55
C ARG A 115 13.07 12.05 -8.06
N ASP A 116 13.90 12.73 -8.85
CA ASP A 116 13.69 12.86 -10.28
C ASP A 116 13.99 11.54 -11.04
N ASN A 117 14.64 10.58 -10.37
CA ASN A 117 14.97 9.28 -10.92
C ASN A 117 14.00 8.15 -10.51
N ILE A 118 12.91 8.47 -9.80
CA ILE A 118 11.94 7.47 -9.34
C ILE A 118 11.10 6.97 -10.51
N VAL A 119 11.08 5.66 -10.71
CA VAL A 119 10.27 4.95 -11.70
C VAL A 119 9.36 3.96 -10.98
N ILE A 120 8.06 4.09 -11.18
CA ILE A 120 7.06 3.21 -10.58
C ILE A 120 6.74 2.10 -11.57
N PRO A 121 6.90 0.82 -11.20
CA PRO A 121 6.51 -0.30 -12.04
C PRO A 121 5.02 -0.25 -12.39
N GLU A 122 4.68 -0.61 -13.62
CA GLU A 122 3.31 -0.48 -14.14
C GLU A 122 2.31 -1.38 -13.37
N ASN A 123 2.74 -2.59 -12.98
CA ASN A 123 1.93 -3.57 -12.24
C ASN A 123 1.52 -3.11 -10.83
N VAL A 124 2.23 -2.14 -10.23
CA VAL A 124 1.91 -1.55 -8.92
C VAL A 124 1.44 -0.10 -9.03
N SER A 125 1.39 0.44 -10.23
CA SER A 125 0.89 1.78 -10.50
C SER A 125 -0.55 1.95 -10.00
N GLY A 126 -0.83 3.02 -9.25
CA GLY A 126 -2.14 3.29 -8.66
C GLY A 126 -2.42 2.57 -7.33
N ARG A 127 -1.48 1.87 -6.74
CA ARG A 127 -1.55 1.35 -5.36
C ARG A 127 -1.23 2.46 -4.37
N ASN A 128 -1.99 3.54 -4.45
CA ASN A 128 -1.98 4.68 -3.56
C ASN A 128 -3.11 4.55 -2.52
N GLY A 129 -3.18 5.41 -1.57
CA GLY A 129 -4.23 5.37 -0.53
C GLY A 129 -3.66 5.48 0.88
N TYR A 130 -2.34 5.66 0.99
CA TYR A 130 -1.71 6.05 2.24
C TYR A 130 -2.22 7.42 2.68
N GLN A 131 -2.52 7.54 3.96
CA GLN A 131 -2.89 8.81 4.59
C GLN A 131 -1.83 9.19 5.62
N GLU A 132 -1.20 10.33 5.39
CA GLU A 132 -0.31 10.91 6.39
C GLU A 132 -1.09 11.28 7.65
N VAL A 133 -0.37 11.36 8.78
CA VAL A 133 -0.93 11.82 10.05
C VAL A 133 -1.52 13.21 9.89
N GLN A 134 -2.82 13.34 10.18
CA GLN A 134 -3.56 14.61 10.14
C GLN A 134 -3.55 15.28 11.49
N GLU A 135 -3.25 16.57 11.50
CA GLU A 135 -3.22 17.37 12.72
C GLU A 135 -4.17 18.56 12.60
N GLU A 136 -5.15 18.63 13.50
CA GLU A 136 -6.04 19.78 13.64
C GLU A 136 -5.49 20.72 14.71
N ARG A 137 -5.10 21.96 14.32
CA ARG A 137 -4.53 22.96 15.22
C ARG A 137 -5.52 24.07 15.52
N GLU A 138 -5.72 24.36 16.81
CA GLU A 138 -6.51 25.50 17.27
C GLU A 138 -5.66 26.40 18.18
N GLN A 139 -5.51 27.68 17.79
CA GLN A 139 -4.87 28.66 18.66
C GLN A 139 -5.88 29.21 19.66
N VAL A 140 -5.52 29.18 20.95
CA VAL A 140 -6.35 29.70 22.05
C VAL A 140 -5.68 30.86 22.77
N ASP A 141 -6.51 31.72 23.38
CA ASP A 141 -6.03 32.78 24.25
C ASP A 141 -5.65 32.27 25.66
N ASP A 142 -5.03 33.13 26.45
CA ASP A 142 -4.58 32.77 27.80
C ASP A 142 -5.71 32.42 28.77
N GLU A 143 -6.90 33.02 28.59
CA GLU A 143 -8.09 32.73 29.42
C GLU A 143 -8.60 31.32 29.12
N THR A 144 -8.76 30.99 27.83
CA THR A 144 -9.14 29.65 27.38
C THR A 144 -8.12 28.61 27.83
N ALA A 145 -6.83 28.88 27.66
CA ALA A 145 -5.77 27.98 28.12
C ALA A 145 -5.83 27.72 29.63
N ALA A 146 -6.11 28.74 30.45
CA ALA A 146 -6.29 28.58 31.89
C ALA A 146 -7.53 27.76 32.25
N VAL A 147 -8.62 27.90 31.51
CA VAL A 147 -9.82 27.07 31.66
C VAL A 147 -9.51 25.60 31.36
N LEU A 148 -8.81 25.33 30.25
CA LEU A 148 -8.41 23.97 29.89
C LEU A 148 -7.56 23.34 31.00
N GLN A 149 -6.53 24.04 31.47
CA GLN A 149 -5.67 23.59 32.57
C GLN A 149 -6.42 23.34 33.87
N SER A 150 -7.55 24.01 34.12
CA SER A 150 -8.36 23.79 35.31
C SER A 150 -9.35 22.61 35.17
N ARG A 151 -9.67 22.21 33.97
CA ARG A 151 -10.70 21.22 33.64
C ARG A 151 -10.14 19.86 33.25
N LEU A 152 -9.03 19.85 32.52
CA LEU A 152 -8.36 18.63 32.06
C LEU A 152 -7.27 18.25 33.04
N ASP A 153 -6.97 16.98 33.10
CA ASP A 153 -5.77 16.44 33.73
C ASP A 153 -4.76 15.93 32.68
N VAL A 154 -3.66 15.38 33.13
CA VAL A 154 -2.63 14.82 32.24
C VAL A 154 -2.95 13.39 31.78
N GLY A 155 -4.08 12.82 32.22
CA GLY A 155 -4.40 11.42 31.98
C GLY A 155 -3.33 10.47 32.54
N ASN A 156 -3.08 9.40 31.82
CA ASN A 156 -2.01 8.45 32.15
C ASN A 156 -0.67 8.97 31.61
N THR A 157 0.26 9.30 32.49
CA THR A 157 1.58 9.83 32.08
C THR A 157 2.51 8.79 31.44
N GLY A 158 2.17 7.51 31.55
CA GLY A 158 3.01 6.41 31.08
C GLY A 158 4.30 6.23 31.87
N ASP A 159 4.41 6.84 33.08
CA ASP A 159 5.59 6.68 33.95
C ASP A 159 5.81 5.19 34.27
N GLY A 160 7.05 4.74 34.10
CA GLY A 160 7.45 3.34 34.30
C GLY A 160 7.25 2.43 33.05
N LEU A 161 6.70 2.94 31.94
CA LEU A 161 6.77 2.23 30.68
C LEU A 161 8.19 2.32 30.11
N GLU A 162 8.67 1.20 29.62
CA GLU A 162 9.96 1.07 28.95
C GLU A 162 9.74 0.44 27.57
N PHE A 163 10.36 1.02 26.54
CA PHE A 163 10.30 0.53 25.17
C PHE A 163 11.71 0.17 24.69
N ASP A 164 11.89 -1.08 24.29
CA ASP A 164 13.17 -1.56 23.77
C ASP A 164 13.46 -0.93 22.41
N ALA A 165 14.60 -0.24 22.30
CA ALA A 165 15.04 0.40 21.07
C ALA A 165 15.13 -0.54 19.86
N LEU A 166 15.27 -1.85 20.10
CA LEU A 166 15.30 -2.86 19.05
C LEU A 166 13.94 -3.03 18.36
N TYR A 167 12.83 -2.82 19.07
CA TYR A 167 11.48 -2.98 18.54
C TYR A 167 10.74 -1.66 18.34
N TYR A 168 11.17 -0.61 19.03
CA TYR A 168 10.55 0.72 19.02
C TYR A 168 11.57 1.80 18.61
N PRO A 169 12.03 1.78 17.33
CA PRO A 169 13.11 2.67 16.88
C PRO A 169 12.70 4.15 16.90
N TYR A 170 11.43 4.46 16.69
CA TYR A 170 10.95 5.84 16.71
C TYR A 170 10.96 6.41 18.14
N TYR A 171 10.61 5.61 19.14
CA TYR A 171 10.82 5.99 20.55
C TYR A 171 12.29 6.28 20.85
N ALA A 172 13.17 5.40 20.41
CA ALA A 172 14.60 5.49 20.69
C ALA A 172 15.28 6.71 20.07
N MET A 173 14.73 7.25 18.97
CA MET A 173 15.30 8.46 18.32
C MET A 173 14.85 9.78 18.95
N LEU A 174 13.85 9.76 19.84
CA LEU A 174 13.36 10.96 20.51
C LEU A 174 14.29 11.41 21.65
N ASP A 175 14.30 12.72 21.93
CA ASP A 175 14.93 13.28 23.12
C ASP A 175 14.15 12.90 24.40
N ASP A 176 14.70 13.18 25.59
CA ASP A 176 14.12 12.79 26.88
C ASP A 176 12.67 13.30 27.05
N LYS A 177 12.37 14.51 26.61
CA LYS A 177 11.02 15.09 26.67
C LYS A 177 10.09 14.44 25.66
N GLY A 178 10.59 14.21 24.46
CA GLY A 178 9.88 13.48 23.42
C GLY A 178 9.51 12.06 23.88
N GLN A 179 10.44 11.35 24.50
CA GLN A 179 10.18 10.01 25.06
C GLN A 179 9.15 10.04 26.20
N HIS A 180 9.16 11.06 27.07
CA HIS A 180 8.15 11.19 28.12
C HIS A 180 6.76 11.43 27.52
N MET A 181 6.64 12.31 26.55
CA MET A 181 5.39 12.55 25.84
C MET A 181 4.91 11.36 25.02
N TYR A 182 5.83 10.62 24.40
CA TYR A 182 5.52 9.38 23.70
C TYR A 182 4.85 8.37 24.65
N ARG A 183 5.41 8.16 25.84
CA ARG A 183 4.82 7.29 26.87
C ARG A 183 3.42 7.77 27.29
N GLN A 184 3.23 9.08 27.45
CA GLN A 184 1.92 9.64 27.77
C GLN A 184 0.91 9.40 26.65
N ILE A 185 1.26 9.67 25.40
CA ILE A 185 0.36 9.46 24.24
C ILE A 185 0.01 7.98 24.11
N TYR A 186 1.00 7.09 24.18
CA TYR A 186 0.79 5.64 24.17
C TYR A 186 -0.16 5.18 25.26
N ALA A 187 0.09 5.59 26.51
CA ALA A 187 -0.71 5.17 27.65
C ALA A 187 -2.16 5.64 27.55
N ASN A 188 -2.39 6.91 27.15
CA ASN A 188 -3.74 7.44 26.95
C ASN A 188 -4.44 6.81 25.74
N ALA A 189 -3.72 6.52 24.64
CA ALA A 189 -4.27 5.80 23.51
C ALA A 189 -4.68 4.37 23.90
N ASN A 190 -3.88 3.68 24.70
CA ASN A 190 -4.19 2.35 25.20
C ASN A 190 -5.42 2.34 26.13
N ASP A 191 -5.56 3.38 26.97
CA ASP A 191 -6.70 3.55 27.87
C ASP A 191 -7.95 4.16 27.17
N VAL A 192 -7.89 4.45 25.85
CA VAL A 192 -8.93 5.14 25.07
C VAL A 192 -9.31 6.48 25.72
N TYR A 193 -8.32 7.17 26.31
CA TYR A 193 -8.51 8.48 26.91
C TYR A 193 -8.14 9.59 25.93
N SER A 194 -9.11 10.30 25.41
CA SER A 194 -8.92 11.19 24.26
C SER A 194 -8.29 12.53 24.61
N GLN A 195 -8.78 13.23 25.66
CA GLN A 195 -8.44 14.62 25.93
C GLN A 195 -7.64 14.77 27.21
N PHE A 196 -6.41 15.32 27.09
CA PHE A 196 -5.53 15.50 28.24
C PHE A 196 -4.56 16.68 28.03
N LEU A 197 -3.95 17.13 29.12
CA LEU A 197 -2.87 18.12 29.10
C LEU A 197 -1.53 17.42 28.81
N PRO A 198 -0.64 18.02 27.99
CA PRO A 198 0.68 17.49 27.79
C PRO A 198 1.50 17.50 29.10
N VAL A 199 2.23 16.42 29.38
CA VAL A 199 3.09 16.31 30.58
C VAL A 199 4.37 17.13 30.44
N GLU A 200 4.82 17.41 29.21
CA GLU A 200 5.97 18.26 28.91
C GLU A 200 5.54 19.50 28.10
N GLU A 201 6.30 20.58 28.26
CA GLU A 201 6.14 21.76 27.41
C GLU A 201 6.69 21.47 26.01
N MET A 202 5.86 21.59 24.98
CA MET A 202 6.26 21.40 23.60
C MET A 202 5.43 22.21 22.61
N THR A 203 6.01 22.38 21.42
CA THR A 203 5.34 22.99 20.27
C THR A 203 4.47 21.98 19.53
N ALA A 204 3.55 22.46 18.70
CA ALA A 204 2.75 21.60 17.84
C ALA A 204 3.61 20.76 16.87
N GLY A 205 4.71 21.32 16.33
CA GLY A 205 5.62 20.57 15.45
C GLY A 205 6.35 19.44 16.17
N GLN A 206 6.78 19.63 17.43
CA GLN A 206 7.34 18.56 18.24
C GLN A 206 6.30 17.48 18.52
N LEU A 207 5.06 17.88 18.86
CA LEU A 207 3.97 16.96 19.11
C LEU A 207 3.67 16.08 17.90
N ARG A 208 3.68 16.67 16.66
CA ARG A 208 3.47 15.89 15.44
C ARG A 208 4.48 14.76 15.29
N ASN A 209 5.77 15.06 15.50
CA ASN A 209 6.81 14.04 15.43
C ASN A 209 6.61 12.94 16.47
N ILE A 210 6.23 13.31 17.71
CA ILE A 210 6.02 12.33 18.78
C ILE A 210 4.77 11.48 18.51
N PHE A 211 3.66 12.08 18.05
CA PHE A 211 2.47 11.33 17.67
C PHE A 211 2.80 10.35 16.54
N SER A 212 3.53 10.80 15.51
CA SER A 212 3.97 9.94 14.41
C SER A 212 4.87 8.81 14.90
N ALA A 213 5.74 9.06 15.87
CA ALA A 213 6.59 8.02 16.47
C ALA A 213 5.74 6.94 17.17
N VAL A 214 4.76 7.35 18.01
CA VAL A 214 3.84 6.40 18.66
C VAL A 214 3.05 5.62 17.60
N TYR A 215 2.49 6.31 16.61
CA TYR A 215 1.71 5.68 15.56
C TYR A 215 2.53 4.66 14.76
N ASN A 216 3.78 4.98 14.43
CA ASN A 216 4.64 4.11 13.63
C ASN A 216 5.17 2.90 14.42
N ASP A 217 5.43 3.04 15.72
CA ASP A 217 5.95 1.96 16.54
C ASP A 217 4.87 0.97 17.03
N HIS A 218 3.58 1.39 17.09
CA HIS A 218 2.52 0.65 17.76
C HIS A 218 1.39 0.22 16.83
N PRO A 219 1.59 -0.82 15.99
CA PRO A 219 0.53 -1.35 15.12
C PRO A 219 -0.63 -1.99 15.89
N GLU A 220 -0.42 -2.38 17.15
CA GLU A 220 -1.45 -2.92 18.05
C GLU A 220 -2.49 -1.87 18.47
N LEU A 221 -2.18 -0.57 18.43
CA LEU A 221 -3.13 0.50 18.68
C LEU A 221 -4.04 0.77 17.49
N PHE A 222 -4.59 -0.26 16.89
CA PHE A 222 -5.40 -0.19 15.65
C PHE A 222 -6.68 0.63 15.82
N TRP A 223 -7.11 0.89 17.03
CA TRP A 223 -8.24 1.76 17.35
C TRP A 223 -7.90 3.25 17.35
N MET A 224 -6.61 3.60 17.38
CA MET A 224 -6.16 4.98 17.23
C MET A 224 -6.21 5.39 15.76
N ASP A 225 -6.79 6.54 15.47
CA ASP A 225 -6.90 7.06 14.11
C ASP A 225 -5.60 7.74 13.67
N THR A 226 -5.43 7.92 12.37
CA THR A 226 -4.30 8.69 11.78
C THR A 226 -4.46 10.20 11.98
N ALA A 227 -5.35 10.62 12.85
CA ALA A 227 -5.67 12.01 13.12
C ALA A 227 -5.68 12.31 14.62
N TYR A 228 -5.25 13.51 14.96
CA TYR A 228 -5.42 14.08 16.30
C TYR A 228 -5.67 15.58 16.22
N ALA A 229 -6.19 16.18 17.30
CA ALA A 229 -6.27 17.62 17.43
C ALA A 229 -5.42 18.13 18.58
N CYS A 230 -4.90 19.34 18.47
CA CYS A 230 -4.24 20.01 19.58
C CYS A 230 -4.63 21.48 19.67
N LYS A 231 -4.69 22.00 20.91
CA LYS A 231 -4.80 23.42 21.18
C LYS A 231 -3.49 23.97 21.66
N TYR A 232 -3.12 25.15 21.18
CA TYR A 232 -1.86 25.78 21.50
C TYR A 232 -2.03 27.27 21.80
N ARG A 233 -1.17 27.81 22.64
CA ARG A 233 -1.13 29.24 22.98
C ARG A 233 -0.46 30.03 21.87
N ARG A 234 -0.60 31.36 21.95
CA ARG A 234 0.04 32.27 21.01
C ARG A 234 1.57 32.14 20.95
N ASP A 235 2.22 31.63 22.02
CA ASP A 235 3.65 31.35 22.07
C ASP A 235 4.03 29.99 21.46
N GLY A 236 3.08 29.28 20.85
CA GLY A 236 3.27 28.00 20.19
C GLY A 236 3.23 26.77 21.11
N ARG A 237 3.07 26.95 22.43
CA ARG A 237 3.02 25.82 23.38
C ARG A 237 1.67 25.10 23.33
N CYS A 238 1.73 23.80 23.19
CA CYS A 238 0.55 22.94 23.26
C CYS A 238 -0.05 22.95 24.68
N VAL A 239 -1.37 23.03 24.80
CA VAL A 239 -2.11 23.08 26.05
C VAL A 239 -3.25 22.06 26.14
N GLU A 240 -3.52 21.33 25.07
CA GLU A 240 -4.48 20.23 25.01
C GLU A 240 -4.10 19.32 23.85
N ILE A 241 -4.16 18.02 24.10
CA ILE A 241 -4.09 16.98 23.09
C ILE A 241 -5.44 16.27 23.07
N ASP A 242 -5.99 16.01 21.87
CA ASP A 242 -7.24 15.28 21.68
C ASP A 242 -7.00 14.17 20.64
N LEU A 243 -6.78 12.94 21.13
CA LEU A 243 -6.60 11.74 20.30
C LEU A 243 -7.92 11.37 19.65
N ARG A 244 -7.84 10.94 18.40
CA ARG A 244 -9.00 10.44 17.66
C ARG A 244 -8.97 8.90 17.66
N PHE A 245 -10.16 8.32 17.84
CA PHE A 245 -10.33 6.88 17.85
C PHE A 245 -11.37 6.48 16.81
N ASN A 246 -11.10 5.42 16.09
CA ASN A 246 -12.05 4.86 15.15
C ASN A 246 -13.14 4.02 15.89
N ARG A 247 -14.10 3.48 15.14
CA ARG A 247 -15.24 2.78 15.71
C ARG A 247 -14.90 1.55 16.55
N THR A 248 -13.73 0.93 16.36
CA THR A 248 -13.35 -0.25 17.15
C THR A 248 -13.15 0.07 18.62
N ALA A 249 -12.84 1.32 18.96
CA ALA A 249 -12.74 1.79 20.34
C ALA A 249 -14.09 1.70 21.12
N GLN A 250 -15.23 1.64 20.42
CA GLN A 250 -16.56 1.53 21.07
C GLN A 250 -16.84 0.15 21.64
N ASP A 251 -16.20 -0.88 21.06
CA ASP A 251 -16.30 -2.27 21.52
C ASP A 251 -14.90 -2.93 21.41
N LEU A 252 -13.96 -2.32 22.14
CA LEU A 252 -12.54 -2.62 22.00
C LEU A 252 -12.19 -4.07 22.38
N GLU A 253 -12.81 -4.62 23.42
CA GLU A 253 -12.56 -6.00 23.88
C GLU A 253 -12.88 -7.02 22.76
N ASN A 254 -14.03 -6.87 22.09
CA ASN A 254 -14.38 -7.74 20.98
C ASN A 254 -13.49 -7.51 19.75
N ALA A 255 -13.11 -6.26 19.47
CA ALA A 255 -12.23 -5.94 18.37
C ALA A 255 -10.81 -6.51 18.59
N GLN A 256 -10.27 -6.39 19.81
CA GLN A 256 -8.98 -7.00 20.18
C GLN A 256 -9.03 -8.52 20.08
N GLY A 257 -10.10 -9.16 20.60
CA GLY A 257 -10.26 -10.61 20.50
C GLY A 257 -10.32 -11.09 19.04
N ALA A 258 -10.99 -10.38 18.15
CA ALA A 258 -10.99 -10.70 16.73
C ALA A 258 -9.61 -10.50 16.08
N TYR A 259 -8.94 -9.40 16.40
CA TYR A 259 -7.61 -9.08 15.89
C TYR A 259 -6.56 -10.12 16.31
N GLU A 260 -6.48 -10.42 17.60
CA GLU A 260 -5.56 -11.41 18.17
C GLU A 260 -5.83 -12.81 17.64
N SER A 261 -7.11 -13.22 17.55
CA SER A 261 -7.48 -14.54 17.01
C SER A 261 -7.05 -14.71 15.55
N ASN A 262 -7.20 -13.68 14.71
CA ASN A 262 -6.74 -13.75 13.32
C ASN A 262 -5.21 -13.74 13.22
N ALA A 263 -4.51 -12.95 14.04
CA ALA A 263 -3.06 -12.94 14.12
C ALA A 263 -2.52 -14.31 14.55
N GLU A 264 -3.09 -14.92 15.58
CA GLU A 264 -2.68 -16.21 16.12
C GLU A 264 -2.73 -17.33 15.07
N THR A 265 -3.65 -17.25 14.10
CA THR A 265 -3.70 -18.23 13.01
C THR A 265 -2.43 -18.25 12.14
N ILE A 266 -1.77 -17.10 12.01
CA ILE A 266 -0.52 -16.96 11.26
C ILE A 266 0.68 -17.22 12.21
N ILE A 267 0.69 -16.59 13.37
CA ILE A 267 1.77 -16.68 14.37
C ILE A 267 2.05 -18.13 14.76
N SER A 268 1.00 -18.90 15.10
CA SER A 268 1.16 -20.29 15.53
C SER A 268 1.79 -21.19 14.48
N GLN A 269 1.55 -20.94 13.19
CA GLN A 269 2.19 -21.65 12.10
C GLN A 269 3.65 -21.22 11.92
N ALA A 270 3.89 -19.90 11.93
CA ALA A 270 5.22 -19.34 11.77
C ALA A 270 6.18 -19.76 12.89
N GLN A 271 5.70 -19.86 14.13
CA GLN A 271 6.49 -20.30 15.29
C GLN A 271 7.12 -21.69 15.12
N GLY A 272 6.50 -22.55 14.28
CA GLY A 272 7.02 -23.89 13.98
C GLY A 272 8.20 -23.92 13.00
N LEU A 273 8.52 -22.79 12.35
CA LEU A 273 9.59 -22.69 11.37
C LEU A 273 10.95 -22.49 12.02
N SER A 274 12.01 -22.87 11.31
CA SER A 274 13.35 -23.07 11.90
C SER A 274 14.18 -21.78 11.98
N SER A 275 13.91 -20.81 11.13
CA SER A 275 14.67 -19.54 11.05
C SER A 275 13.76 -18.34 11.01
N ASP A 276 14.27 -17.17 11.37
CA ASP A 276 13.52 -15.93 11.31
C ASP A 276 13.20 -15.53 9.86
N TYR A 277 14.07 -15.86 8.92
CA TYR A 277 13.80 -15.73 7.48
C TYR A 277 12.59 -16.59 7.03
N GLU A 278 12.53 -17.88 7.41
CA GLU A 278 11.39 -18.71 7.06
C GLU A 278 10.08 -18.22 7.69
N LYS A 279 10.14 -17.69 8.92
CA LYS A 279 8.98 -17.06 9.58
C LYS A 279 8.53 -15.81 8.85
N GLU A 280 9.48 -14.93 8.53
CA GLU A 280 9.22 -13.70 7.79
C GLU A 280 8.57 -13.99 6.43
N LYS A 281 9.18 -14.88 5.64
CA LYS A 281 8.63 -15.30 4.35
C LYS A 281 7.22 -15.87 4.47
N TYR A 282 7.00 -16.75 5.43
CA TYR A 282 5.67 -17.32 5.67
C TYR A 282 4.63 -16.23 5.98
N VAL A 283 4.98 -15.26 6.82
CA VAL A 283 4.09 -14.14 7.14
C VAL A 283 3.81 -13.29 5.91
N HIS A 284 4.83 -12.98 5.11
CA HIS A 284 4.70 -12.26 3.84
C HIS A 284 3.70 -12.96 2.90
N ASP A 285 3.89 -14.25 2.64
CA ASP A 285 3.07 -15.05 1.73
C ASP A 285 1.62 -15.18 2.23
N GLU A 286 1.42 -15.37 3.54
CA GLU A 286 0.10 -15.45 4.15
C GLU A 286 -0.67 -14.12 4.04
N LEU A 287 0.00 -12.98 4.22
CA LEU A 287 -0.63 -11.68 4.10
C LEU A 287 -1.05 -11.38 2.65
N ILE A 288 -0.18 -11.62 1.69
CA ILE A 288 -0.50 -11.46 0.26
C ILE A 288 -1.68 -12.37 -0.14
N SER A 289 -1.72 -13.61 0.38
CA SER A 289 -2.80 -14.53 0.03
C SER A 289 -4.16 -14.18 0.63
N ARG A 290 -4.18 -13.47 1.76
CA ARG A 290 -5.39 -13.20 2.56
C ARG A 290 -5.97 -11.81 2.39
N ILE A 291 -5.16 -10.85 1.98
CA ILE A 291 -5.52 -9.43 1.96
C ILE A 291 -5.72 -9.00 0.50
N ALA A 292 -6.76 -8.21 0.26
CA ALA A 292 -6.97 -7.56 -1.02
C ALA A 292 -6.68 -6.07 -0.90
N TYR A 293 -5.94 -5.51 -1.86
CA TYR A 293 -5.71 -4.07 -1.92
C TYR A 293 -7.00 -3.32 -2.26
N HIS A 294 -7.48 -2.44 -1.36
CA HIS A 294 -8.73 -1.73 -1.54
C HIS A 294 -8.71 -0.35 -0.88
N MET A 295 -8.63 0.72 -1.67
CA MET A 295 -8.58 2.11 -1.17
C MET A 295 -9.81 2.54 -0.39
N GLY A 296 -10.99 2.01 -0.71
CA GLY A 296 -12.24 2.31 -0.03
C GLY A 296 -12.53 1.41 1.17
N ALA A 297 -11.58 0.58 1.61
CA ALA A 297 -11.77 -0.27 2.79
C ALA A 297 -11.89 0.58 4.05
N GLU A 298 -12.79 0.17 4.94
CA GLU A 298 -13.01 0.84 6.20
C GLU A 298 -11.79 0.69 7.11
N MET A 299 -11.33 1.78 7.73
CA MET A 299 -10.10 1.83 8.56
C MET A 299 -8.85 1.32 7.82
N ASN A 300 -8.76 1.60 6.52
CA ASN A 300 -7.71 1.06 5.63
C ASN A 300 -6.27 1.42 6.01
N GLN A 301 -6.06 2.36 6.96
CA GLN A 301 -4.73 2.68 7.49
C GLN A 301 -4.33 1.78 8.67
N SER A 302 -5.22 0.92 9.16
CA SER A 302 -4.97 0.11 10.35
C SER A 302 -4.65 -1.35 10.04
N ALA A 303 -3.86 -1.97 10.90
CA ALA A 303 -3.63 -3.41 10.86
C ALA A 303 -4.92 -4.23 11.04
N TYR A 304 -5.94 -3.68 11.73
CA TYR A 304 -7.24 -4.32 11.89
C TYR A 304 -7.96 -4.52 10.56
N SER A 305 -7.93 -3.51 9.68
CA SER A 305 -8.55 -3.63 8.36
C SER A 305 -7.92 -4.76 7.54
N ALA A 306 -6.59 -4.86 7.57
CA ALA A 306 -5.86 -5.94 6.92
C ALA A 306 -6.23 -7.32 7.49
N LEU A 307 -6.14 -7.47 8.81
CA LEU A 307 -6.19 -8.76 9.47
C LEU A 307 -7.61 -9.30 9.67
N VAL A 308 -8.57 -8.42 9.98
CA VAL A 308 -9.96 -8.79 10.30
C VAL A 308 -10.89 -8.63 9.10
N ASN A 309 -10.73 -7.53 8.34
CA ASN A 309 -11.59 -7.26 7.19
C ASN A 309 -11.02 -7.86 5.88
N GLY A 310 -9.75 -8.24 5.85
CA GLY A 310 -9.08 -8.80 4.67
C GLY A 310 -8.91 -7.80 3.52
N GLN A 311 -9.04 -6.49 3.80
CA GLN A 311 -8.95 -5.43 2.80
C GLN A 311 -8.27 -4.19 3.39
N THR A 312 -7.27 -3.66 2.71
CA THR A 312 -6.55 -2.48 3.20
C THR A 312 -5.76 -1.79 2.07
N VAL A 313 -4.96 -0.80 2.44
CA VAL A 313 -3.94 -0.16 1.59
C VAL A 313 -2.54 -0.43 2.16
N CYS A 314 -1.49 0.11 1.55
CA CYS A 314 -0.10 -0.11 1.96
C CYS A 314 0.13 0.06 3.48
N ALA A 315 -0.49 1.06 4.12
CA ALA A 315 -0.39 1.28 5.55
C ALA A 315 -0.84 0.06 6.37
N GLY A 316 -1.97 -0.54 6.03
CA GLY A 316 -2.48 -1.71 6.73
C GLY A 316 -1.65 -2.97 6.49
N TYR A 317 -1.15 -3.18 5.24
CA TYR A 317 -0.19 -4.26 4.95
C TYR A 317 1.06 -4.13 5.81
N ALA A 318 1.70 -2.97 5.80
CA ALA A 318 2.93 -2.73 6.54
C ALA A 318 2.74 -2.85 8.06
N ARG A 319 1.61 -2.37 8.60
CA ARG A 319 1.32 -2.44 10.04
C ARG A 319 1.00 -3.86 10.50
N VAL A 320 0.28 -4.66 9.74
CA VAL A 320 0.01 -6.05 10.11
C VAL A 320 1.28 -6.91 10.01
N PHE A 321 2.11 -6.67 9.01
CA PHE A 321 3.40 -7.34 8.88
C PHE A 321 4.32 -7.01 10.06
N GLN A 322 4.43 -5.73 10.43
CA GLN A 322 5.14 -5.29 11.63
C GLN A 322 4.62 -5.99 12.90
N TYR A 323 3.30 -5.99 13.11
CA TYR A 323 2.69 -6.58 14.30
C TYR A 323 3.04 -8.06 14.44
N ILE A 324 2.82 -8.84 13.39
CA ILE A 324 3.03 -10.30 13.42
C ILE A 324 4.51 -10.64 13.62
N LEU A 325 5.42 -9.95 12.92
CA LEU A 325 6.86 -10.19 13.08
C LEU A 325 7.35 -9.83 14.49
N GLN A 326 6.88 -8.73 15.07
CA GLN A 326 7.19 -8.37 16.44
C GLN A 326 6.68 -9.42 17.45
N GLN A 327 5.48 -10.00 17.25
CA GLN A 327 4.98 -11.11 18.06
C GLN A 327 5.83 -12.38 17.93
N LEU A 328 6.51 -12.56 16.80
CA LEU A 328 7.47 -13.65 16.57
C LEU A 328 8.88 -13.35 17.07
N GLY A 329 9.09 -12.16 17.65
CA GLY A 329 10.39 -11.70 18.16
C GLY A 329 11.36 -11.22 17.09
N ILE A 330 10.84 -10.91 15.88
CA ILE A 330 11.63 -10.37 14.77
C ILE A 330 11.43 -8.86 14.72
N PRO A 331 12.51 -8.05 14.84
CA PRO A 331 12.39 -6.60 14.73
C PRO A 331 11.94 -6.20 13.33
N CYS A 332 10.80 -5.51 13.28
CA CYS A 332 10.19 -5.02 12.06
C CYS A 332 9.67 -3.60 12.30
N TYR A 333 10.04 -2.68 11.43
CA TYR A 333 9.75 -1.26 11.55
C TYR A 333 8.79 -0.82 10.45
N TYR A 334 7.85 0.02 10.80
CA TYR A 334 6.98 0.70 9.83
C TYR A 334 7.74 1.86 9.20
N CYS A 335 7.92 1.84 7.91
CA CYS A 335 8.63 2.88 7.16
C CYS A 335 7.65 3.67 6.30
N THR A 336 7.77 4.99 6.29
CA THR A 336 6.95 5.90 5.49
C THR A 336 7.79 6.69 4.52
N GLY A 337 7.21 7.01 3.36
CA GLY A 337 7.92 7.75 2.36
C GLY A 337 7.16 7.96 1.06
N PHE A 338 7.91 8.06 -0.02
CA PHE A 338 7.41 8.29 -1.37
C PHE A 338 7.78 7.13 -2.29
N ALA A 339 6.79 6.58 -2.97
CA ALA A 339 6.94 5.57 -4.02
C ALA A 339 5.98 5.91 -5.17
N GLY A 340 6.25 7.04 -5.84
CA GLY A 340 5.33 7.65 -6.81
C GLY A 340 4.26 8.54 -6.17
N GLU A 341 3.76 8.12 -5.03
CA GLU A 341 2.86 8.83 -4.11
C GLU A 341 3.31 8.57 -2.68
N SER A 342 2.64 9.14 -1.66
CA SER A 342 2.90 8.81 -0.25
C SER A 342 2.61 7.33 -0.02
N HIS A 343 3.55 6.62 0.62
CA HIS A 343 3.56 5.17 0.72
C HIS A 343 4.11 4.69 2.07
N ALA A 344 3.81 3.44 2.40
CA ALA A 344 4.35 2.78 3.59
C ALA A 344 4.76 1.34 3.26
N TRP A 345 5.91 0.93 3.83
CA TRP A 345 6.49 -0.41 3.73
C TRP A 345 7.18 -0.79 5.05
N ASN A 346 8.00 -1.83 5.06
CA ASN A 346 8.69 -2.27 6.26
C ASN A 346 10.20 -2.31 6.11
N ILE A 347 10.89 -2.23 7.25
CA ILE A 347 12.29 -2.56 7.40
C ILE A 347 12.36 -3.70 8.41
N VAL A 348 12.97 -4.81 8.04
CA VAL A 348 13.11 -6.01 8.86
C VAL A 348 14.57 -6.24 9.22
N MET A 349 14.83 -6.69 10.45
CA MET A 349 16.16 -7.11 10.86
C MET A 349 16.26 -8.63 10.93
N LEU A 350 17.13 -9.21 10.12
CA LEU A 350 17.48 -10.64 10.10
C LEU A 350 18.99 -10.78 10.38
N ASP A 351 19.33 -11.60 11.33
CA ASP A 351 20.74 -11.88 11.71
C ASP A 351 21.60 -10.62 11.94
N GLY A 352 20.95 -9.50 12.39
CA GLY A 352 21.61 -8.23 12.67
C GLY A 352 21.80 -7.32 11.45
N GLU A 353 21.33 -7.71 10.26
CA GLU A 353 21.30 -6.90 9.05
C GLU A 353 19.87 -6.42 8.74
N PHE A 354 19.73 -5.28 8.08
CA PHE A 354 18.44 -4.69 7.75
C PHE A 354 18.11 -4.81 6.27
N TYR A 355 16.81 -5.06 6.01
CA TYR A 355 16.24 -5.25 4.67
C TYR A 355 14.95 -4.47 4.52
N ASN A 356 14.70 -3.90 3.33
CA ASN A 356 13.39 -3.36 2.97
C ASN A 356 12.46 -4.48 2.49
N VAL A 357 11.18 -4.40 2.88
CA VAL A 357 10.12 -5.32 2.46
C VAL A 357 8.85 -4.53 2.16
N ASP A 358 8.30 -4.69 0.96
CA ASP A 358 7.01 -4.10 0.59
C ASP A 358 6.02 -5.19 0.17
N THR A 359 5.30 -5.72 1.15
CA THR A 359 4.22 -6.70 0.94
C THR A 359 3.10 -6.19 0.01
N THR A 360 2.91 -4.86 -0.08
CA THR A 360 1.90 -4.28 -0.95
C THR A 360 2.29 -4.39 -2.43
N TRP A 361 3.55 -4.15 -2.72
CA TRP A 361 4.05 -4.20 -4.09
C TRP A 361 4.33 -5.62 -4.57
N ASP A 362 4.58 -6.56 -3.66
CA ASP A 362 4.68 -7.98 -3.98
C ASP A 362 3.28 -8.66 -4.12
N ASP A 363 2.18 -8.02 -3.66
CA ASP A 363 0.81 -8.51 -3.84
C ASP A 363 0.28 -8.16 -5.25
N THR A 364 0.90 -8.69 -6.29
CA THR A 364 0.53 -8.49 -7.70
C THR A 364 -0.21 -9.69 -8.31
N GLY A 365 -0.34 -10.78 -7.56
CA GLY A 365 -1.04 -11.99 -7.97
C GLY A 365 -0.19 -12.98 -8.78
N ASP A 366 1.05 -12.64 -9.08
CA ASP A 366 2.05 -13.50 -9.75
C ASP A 366 3.02 -14.18 -8.78
N GLY A 367 2.95 -13.82 -7.47
CA GLY A 367 3.75 -14.45 -6.42
C GLY A 367 5.22 -14.03 -6.45
N THR A 368 5.53 -12.81 -6.90
CA THR A 368 6.89 -12.31 -6.97
C THR A 368 7.44 -11.89 -5.61
N TYR A 369 8.77 -11.85 -5.50
CA TYR A 369 9.52 -11.34 -4.35
C TYR A 369 10.42 -10.16 -4.77
N ASP A 370 9.92 -9.32 -5.68
CA ASP A 370 10.69 -8.22 -6.25
C ASP A 370 10.97 -7.12 -5.22
N PHE A 371 10.13 -7.04 -4.17
CA PHE A 371 10.25 -6.08 -3.07
C PHE A 371 10.47 -6.73 -1.71
N PHE A 372 10.84 -8.00 -1.67
CA PHE A 372 11.13 -8.77 -0.46
C PHE A 372 12.63 -8.83 -0.19
N ASN A 373 13.05 -8.44 1.02
CA ASN A 373 14.44 -8.44 1.50
C ASN A 373 15.43 -7.69 0.59
N LYS A 374 15.13 -6.45 0.27
CA LYS A 374 15.95 -5.60 -0.61
C LYS A 374 16.81 -4.61 0.16
N THR A 375 17.89 -4.17 -0.47
CA THR A 375 18.73 -3.09 0.06
C THR A 375 18.16 -1.71 -0.25
N ASP A 376 18.73 -0.67 0.38
CA ASP A 376 18.40 0.73 0.02
C ASP A 376 18.84 1.06 -1.41
N GLU A 377 19.89 0.38 -1.93
CA GLU A 377 20.32 0.53 -3.32
C GLU A 377 19.30 -0.04 -4.30
N ASP A 378 18.68 -1.20 -3.98
CA ASP A 378 17.62 -1.79 -4.79
C ASP A 378 16.36 -0.90 -4.81
N TYR A 379 16.06 -0.25 -3.69
CA TYR A 379 14.91 0.65 -3.53
C TYR A 379 15.15 2.07 -4.06
N ALA A 380 16.40 2.47 -4.32
CA ALA A 380 16.74 3.84 -4.70
C ALA A 380 16.04 4.33 -5.98
N GLY A 381 15.65 3.42 -6.87
CA GLY A 381 14.94 3.74 -8.11
C GLY A 381 13.44 3.91 -7.99
N ASN A 382 12.83 3.58 -6.84
CA ASN A 382 11.38 3.55 -6.70
C ASN A 382 10.85 3.97 -5.31
N HIS A 383 11.65 3.90 -4.23
CA HIS A 383 11.26 4.27 -2.88
C HIS A 383 12.19 5.33 -2.27
N ILE A 384 11.62 6.31 -1.59
CA ILE A 384 12.36 7.33 -0.84
C ILE A 384 11.76 7.47 0.55
N ARG A 385 12.53 7.22 1.61
CA ARG A 385 12.08 7.42 2.99
C ARG A 385 11.85 8.91 3.26
N GLN A 386 10.85 9.22 4.05
CA GLN A 386 10.51 10.60 4.41
C GLN A 386 10.29 10.74 5.93
N GLU A 387 10.18 11.97 6.39
CA GLU A 387 9.94 12.32 7.80
C GLU A 387 10.88 11.57 8.76
N LEU A 388 10.36 10.99 9.83
CA LEU A 388 11.14 10.27 10.82
C LEU A 388 11.80 8.99 10.26
N SER A 389 11.26 8.42 9.19
CA SER A 389 11.79 7.18 8.61
C SER A 389 13.17 7.33 7.98
N VAL A 390 13.62 8.57 7.72
CA VAL A 390 15.00 8.83 7.27
C VAL A 390 16.06 8.50 8.33
N TYR A 391 15.66 8.41 9.60
CA TYR A 391 16.54 8.07 10.72
C TYR A 391 16.55 6.57 11.05
N LEU A 392 15.72 5.77 10.41
CA LEU A 392 15.77 4.31 10.54
C LEU A 392 17.09 3.76 10.01
N PRO A 393 17.54 2.60 10.49
CA PRO A 393 18.78 1.98 10.03
C PRO A 393 18.83 1.82 8.50
N PRO A 394 20.01 2.00 7.87
CA PRO A 394 20.15 1.73 6.44
C PRO A 394 20.05 0.23 6.16
N CYS A 395 19.34 -0.12 5.07
CA CYS A 395 19.19 -1.50 4.62
C CYS A 395 20.31 -1.85 3.65
N ASN A 396 21.25 -2.64 4.11
CA ASN A 396 22.43 -3.06 3.33
C ASN A 396 22.73 -4.56 3.50
N GLY A 397 21.77 -5.32 4.04
CA GLY A 397 21.87 -6.76 4.24
C GLY A 397 22.06 -7.51 2.91
N GLN A 398 22.89 -8.54 2.93
CA GLN A 398 23.23 -9.33 1.72
C GLN A 398 22.82 -10.79 1.84
N ALA A 399 22.73 -11.34 3.05
CA ALA A 399 22.52 -12.78 3.24
C ALA A 399 21.16 -13.27 2.70
N TYR A 400 20.13 -12.42 2.79
CA TYR A 400 18.75 -12.74 2.35
C TYR A 400 18.30 -11.93 1.13
N ARG A 401 19.19 -11.08 0.59
CA ARG A 401 18.91 -10.29 -0.61
C ARG A 401 18.72 -11.21 -1.82
N ASN A 402 17.59 -11.09 -2.50
CA ASN A 402 17.25 -11.85 -3.70
C ASN A 402 17.24 -13.39 -3.56
N LEU A 403 17.21 -13.92 -2.34
CA LEU A 403 17.30 -15.36 -2.11
C LEU A 403 16.15 -16.14 -2.78
N GLU A 404 14.93 -15.62 -2.73
CA GLU A 404 13.77 -16.25 -3.37
C GLU A 404 13.87 -16.19 -4.89
N ARG A 405 14.34 -15.09 -5.44
CA ARG A 405 14.58 -14.96 -6.87
C ARG A 405 15.66 -15.92 -7.37
N GLU A 406 16.73 -16.07 -6.62
CA GLU A 406 17.76 -17.06 -6.93
C GLU A 406 17.22 -18.49 -6.86
N ALA A 407 16.28 -18.78 -5.95
CA ALA A 407 15.63 -20.07 -5.87
C ALA A 407 14.67 -20.32 -7.04
N GLU A 408 13.92 -19.30 -7.47
CA GLU A 408 13.06 -19.38 -8.67
C GLU A 408 13.86 -19.60 -9.95
N ASP A 409 15.00 -18.91 -10.09
CA ASP A 409 15.89 -19.07 -11.24
C ASP A 409 16.61 -20.44 -11.27
N ASN A 410 16.54 -21.18 -10.17
CA ASN A 410 17.26 -22.45 -10.04
C ASN A 410 16.61 -23.52 -10.93
N GLY A 411 17.31 -23.86 -12.01
CA GLY A 411 16.84 -24.83 -13.02
C GLY A 411 16.40 -24.20 -14.34
N LEU A 412 16.24 -22.88 -14.41
CA LEU A 412 16.05 -22.16 -15.67
C LEU A 412 17.38 -21.94 -16.37
N ARG A 413 17.34 -21.85 -17.70
CA ARG A 413 18.56 -21.54 -18.50
C ARG A 413 18.88 -20.05 -18.41
N SER A 414 20.16 -19.74 -18.25
CA SER A 414 20.66 -18.36 -18.36
C SER A 414 20.94 -17.97 -19.83
N LEU A 415 21.14 -16.67 -20.08
CA LEU A 415 21.61 -16.19 -21.37
C LEU A 415 22.97 -16.83 -21.76
N ALA A 416 23.83 -17.02 -20.78
CA ALA A 416 25.14 -17.66 -21.01
C ALA A 416 25.04 -19.13 -21.50
N ASP A 417 24.03 -19.86 -21.00
CA ASP A 417 23.74 -21.24 -21.46
C ASP A 417 23.29 -21.29 -22.92
N LEU A 418 22.72 -20.17 -23.39
CA LEU A 418 22.32 -19.98 -24.80
C LEU A 418 23.44 -19.38 -25.66
N GLY A 419 24.54 -18.98 -25.05
CA GLY A 419 25.62 -18.26 -25.73
C GLY A 419 25.25 -16.83 -26.12
N LEU A 420 24.29 -16.22 -25.40
CA LEU A 420 23.77 -14.87 -25.62
C LEU A 420 24.30 -13.90 -24.54
N THR A 421 24.18 -12.62 -24.81
CA THR A 421 24.54 -11.52 -23.91
C THR A 421 23.37 -10.56 -23.76
N ASP A 422 23.39 -9.66 -22.76
CA ASP A 422 22.36 -8.65 -22.54
C ASP A 422 22.14 -7.73 -23.76
N GLU A 423 23.14 -7.51 -24.59
CA GLU A 423 23.00 -6.71 -25.81
C GLU A 423 22.07 -7.32 -26.87
N GLN A 424 21.77 -8.62 -26.74
CA GLN A 424 20.89 -9.37 -27.66
C GLN A 424 19.45 -9.51 -27.11
N VAL A 425 19.23 -9.01 -25.89
CA VAL A 425 17.88 -9.01 -25.27
C VAL A 425 17.06 -7.90 -25.88
N ILE A 426 15.86 -8.23 -26.30
CA ILE A 426 14.91 -7.32 -26.94
C ILE A 426 14.10 -6.63 -25.83
N THR A 427 14.06 -5.31 -25.88
CA THR A 427 13.45 -4.44 -24.87
C THR A 427 12.12 -3.81 -25.31
N ASP A 428 11.78 -3.93 -26.59
CA ASP A 428 10.53 -3.40 -27.15
C ASP A 428 10.04 -4.20 -28.38
N MET A 429 8.78 -3.98 -28.77
CA MET A 429 8.16 -4.69 -29.89
C MET A 429 8.71 -4.26 -31.26
N GLU A 430 9.23 -3.06 -31.42
CA GLU A 430 9.86 -2.61 -32.67
C GLU A 430 11.17 -3.38 -32.90
N GLY A 431 11.98 -3.50 -31.86
CA GLY A 431 13.18 -4.34 -31.87
C GLY A 431 12.85 -5.80 -32.19
N TYR A 432 11.80 -6.34 -31.57
CA TYR A 432 11.33 -7.70 -31.85
C TYR A 432 10.98 -7.93 -33.31
N TYR A 433 10.17 -7.07 -33.90
CA TYR A 433 9.78 -7.19 -35.32
C TYR A 433 10.94 -7.02 -36.26
N LYS A 434 11.84 -6.11 -35.96
CA LYS A 434 13.07 -5.87 -36.73
C LYS A 434 13.96 -7.10 -36.73
N ASP A 435 14.23 -7.67 -35.55
CA ASP A 435 15.09 -8.84 -35.42
C ASP A 435 14.48 -10.07 -36.13
N CYS A 436 13.17 -10.33 -35.96
CA CYS A 436 12.48 -11.39 -36.69
C CYS A 436 12.62 -11.25 -38.21
N TYR A 437 12.46 -10.03 -38.75
CA TYR A 437 12.60 -9.75 -40.16
C TYR A 437 14.03 -10.03 -40.65
N GLU A 438 15.03 -9.53 -39.96
CA GLU A 438 16.44 -9.71 -40.29
C GLU A 438 16.85 -11.21 -40.25
N GLN A 439 16.40 -11.94 -39.25
CA GLN A 439 16.65 -13.37 -39.11
C GLN A 439 15.98 -14.19 -40.24
N MET A 440 14.77 -13.84 -40.64
CA MET A 440 14.10 -14.47 -41.79
C MET A 440 14.88 -14.24 -43.09
N LEU A 441 15.35 -13.03 -43.34
CA LEU A 441 16.16 -12.74 -44.52
C LEU A 441 17.50 -13.48 -44.53
N GLN A 442 18.14 -13.55 -43.33
CA GLN A 442 19.42 -14.23 -43.18
C GLN A 442 19.30 -15.74 -43.42
N ASN A 443 18.25 -16.37 -42.94
CA ASN A 443 18.04 -17.82 -43.11
C ASN A 443 17.47 -18.17 -44.52
N GLY A 444 16.76 -17.25 -45.13
CA GLY A 444 16.26 -17.43 -46.47
C GLY A 444 15.09 -18.41 -46.59
N ARG A 445 15.03 -19.18 -47.70
CA ARG A 445 14.03 -20.22 -47.89
C ARG A 445 14.47 -21.55 -47.33
N GLY A 446 13.53 -22.31 -46.73
CA GLY A 446 13.80 -23.63 -46.16
C GLY A 446 13.15 -23.82 -44.82
N ASN A 447 13.61 -24.85 -44.11
CA ASN A 447 13.21 -25.15 -42.75
C ASN A 447 14.35 -24.68 -41.80
N TYR A 448 13.99 -23.80 -40.88
CA TYR A 448 14.94 -23.29 -39.91
C TYR A 448 14.26 -22.88 -38.60
N THR A 449 15.05 -22.69 -37.59
CA THR A 449 14.65 -22.15 -36.30
C THR A 449 15.54 -20.97 -35.94
N PHE A 450 14.96 -19.90 -35.48
CA PHE A 450 15.67 -18.80 -34.83
C PHE A 450 15.06 -18.45 -33.49
N TYR A 451 15.73 -17.61 -32.73
CA TYR A 451 15.39 -17.32 -31.36
C TYR A 451 15.42 -15.81 -31.11
N ASN A 452 14.43 -15.34 -30.37
CA ASN A 452 14.42 -14.02 -29.76
C ASN A 452 14.42 -14.19 -28.23
N VAL A 453 15.12 -13.34 -27.52
CA VAL A 453 14.99 -13.21 -26.07
C VAL A 453 14.39 -11.85 -25.76
N ILE A 454 13.27 -11.84 -25.05
CA ILE A 454 12.59 -10.64 -24.57
C ILE A 454 12.86 -10.44 -23.08
N GLU A 455 12.93 -9.16 -22.67
CA GLU A 455 13.50 -8.80 -21.37
C GLU A 455 12.59 -9.04 -20.18
N SER A 456 11.25 -9.12 -20.37
CA SER A 456 10.32 -9.09 -19.23
C SER A 456 8.98 -9.73 -19.55
N GLU A 457 8.25 -10.07 -18.49
CA GLU A 457 6.86 -10.53 -18.56
C GLU A 457 5.93 -9.48 -19.14
N GLY A 458 6.15 -8.19 -18.82
CA GLY A 458 5.38 -7.08 -19.40
C GLY A 458 5.51 -7.03 -20.92
N LEU A 459 6.73 -7.21 -21.44
CA LEU A 459 6.95 -7.28 -22.89
C LEU A 459 6.38 -8.56 -23.49
N LEU A 460 6.40 -9.69 -22.76
CA LEU A 460 5.74 -10.93 -23.18
C LEU A 460 4.22 -10.76 -23.29
N ALA A 461 3.60 -10.08 -22.32
CA ALA A 461 2.17 -9.79 -22.35
C ALA A 461 1.80 -8.90 -23.55
N GLN A 462 2.58 -7.85 -23.82
CA GLN A 462 2.43 -7.01 -25.00
C GLN A 462 2.62 -7.83 -26.28
N TRP A 463 3.63 -8.69 -26.33
CA TRP A 463 3.88 -9.63 -27.43
C TRP A 463 2.66 -10.54 -27.66
N TYR A 464 2.06 -11.12 -26.59
CA TYR A 464 0.85 -11.93 -26.72
C TYR A 464 -0.30 -11.14 -27.29
N GLN A 465 -0.53 -9.95 -26.80
CA GLN A 465 -1.61 -9.10 -27.27
C GLN A 465 -1.43 -8.70 -28.74
N GLU A 466 -0.25 -8.22 -29.11
CA GLU A 466 0.01 -7.78 -30.47
C GLU A 466 0.25 -8.93 -31.44
N TYR A 467 0.89 -9.98 -31.03
CA TYR A 467 1.26 -11.10 -31.89
C TYR A 467 0.13 -12.12 -32.07
N GLN A 468 -0.72 -12.33 -31.11
CA GLN A 468 -1.78 -13.33 -31.12
C GLN A 468 -3.16 -12.77 -31.47
N LEU A 469 -3.46 -11.53 -31.14
CA LEU A 469 -4.78 -10.97 -31.22
C LEU A 469 -5.00 -10.02 -32.41
N ASP A 470 -3.99 -9.36 -32.91
CA ASP A 470 -4.04 -8.41 -34.03
C ASP A 470 -3.33 -8.91 -35.27
N ASN A 471 -3.93 -8.96 -36.44
CA ASN A 471 -3.28 -9.38 -37.69
C ASN A 471 -2.11 -8.49 -38.16
N TYR A 472 -1.88 -7.38 -37.47
CA TYR A 472 -0.81 -6.41 -37.76
C TYR A 472 0.60 -6.96 -37.59
N ARG A 473 0.78 -7.92 -36.75
CA ARG A 473 2.04 -8.51 -36.29
C ARG A 473 2.79 -9.34 -37.27
N GLN A 474 2.12 -9.82 -38.26
CA GLN A 474 2.74 -10.64 -39.31
C GLN A 474 3.30 -9.80 -40.46
N ALA A 475 3.26 -8.47 -40.35
CA ALA A 475 3.78 -7.59 -41.40
C ALA A 475 5.28 -7.82 -41.71
N TYR A 476 6.08 -8.16 -40.69
CA TYR A 476 7.48 -8.49 -40.91
C TYR A 476 7.63 -9.78 -41.73
N MET A 477 6.79 -10.79 -41.51
CA MET A 477 6.82 -12.05 -42.24
C MET A 477 6.41 -11.80 -43.71
N GLU A 478 5.34 -11.04 -43.97
CA GLU A 478 4.91 -10.70 -45.30
C GLU A 478 6.01 -9.96 -46.07
N ASN A 479 6.65 -8.98 -45.43
CA ASN A 479 7.74 -8.23 -46.06
C ASN A 479 8.94 -9.12 -46.34
N ALA A 480 9.33 -9.98 -45.43
CA ALA A 480 10.44 -10.93 -45.63
C ALA A 480 10.12 -11.93 -46.76
N MET A 481 8.90 -12.45 -46.83
CA MET A 481 8.47 -13.35 -47.88
C MET A 481 8.50 -12.68 -49.29
N ILE A 482 8.06 -11.42 -49.38
CA ILE A 482 8.13 -10.64 -50.63
C ILE A 482 9.59 -10.52 -51.07
N GLU A 483 10.48 -10.14 -50.19
CA GLU A 483 11.90 -9.96 -50.49
C GLU A 483 12.58 -11.28 -50.91
N LEU A 484 12.25 -12.36 -50.20
CA LEU A 484 12.75 -13.71 -50.52
C LEU A 484 12.07 -14.31 -51.77
N GLY A 485 11.03 -13.70 -52.32
CA GLY A 485 10.24 -14.25 -53.41
C GLY A 485 9.55 -15.57 -53.01
N ALA A 486 9.20 -15.75 -51.74
CA ALA A 486 8.57 -16.95 -51.24
C ALA A 486 7.05 -16.91 -51.48
N SER A 487 6.47 -18.10 -51.64
CA SER A 487 5.03 -18.25 -51.98
C SER A 487 4.18 -18.67 -50.75
N SER A 488 4.79 -19.24 -49.73
CA SER A 488 4.15 -19.66 -48.47
C SER A 488 5.11 -19.67 -47.32
N CYS A 489 4.59 -19.48 -46.13
CA CYS A 489 5.30 -19.56 -44.87
C CYS A 489 4.39 -20.25 -43.84
N GLU A 490 4.94 -21.26 -43.20
CA GLU A 490 4.34 -21.93 -42.05
C GLU A 490 5.25 -21.64 -40.82
N MET A 491 4.68 -21.33 -39.67
CA MET A 491 5.41 -20.99 -38.44
C MET A 491 4.80 -21.67 -37.26
N GLU A 492 5.67 -22.25 -36.41
CA GLU A 492 5.36 -22.70 -35.06
C GLU A 492 6.23 -21.93 -34.08
N MET A 493 5.71 -21.65 -32.88
CA MET A 493 6.44 -20.95 -31.83
C MET A 493 6.38 -21.74 -30.55
N GLU A 494 7.50 -21.73 -29.82
CA GLU A 494 7.61 -22.24 -28.47
C GLU A 494 8.18 -21.13 -27.60
N ILE A 495 7.67 -20.99 -26.37
CA ILE A 495 8.10 -20.00 -25.40
C ILE A 495 8.69 -20.76 -24.21
N GLU A 496 9.84 -20.33 -23.74
CA GLU A 496 10.51 -20.86 -22.57
C GLU A 496 10.94 -19.71 -21.67
N GLU A 497 10.65 -19.81 -20.38
CA GLU A 497 11.14 -18.88 -19.37
C GLU A 497 12.62 -19.13 -19.09
N LEU A 498 13.38 -18.04 -18.97
CA LEU A 498 14.79 -18.01 -18.64
C LEU A 498 14.98 -17.38 -17.26
N GLN A 499 16.20 -17.46 -16.74
CA GLN A 499 16.60 -16.70 -15.55
C GLN A 499 16.36 -15.19 -15.74
N ASP A 500 16.24 -14.46 -14.65
CA ASP A 500 15.98 -13.01 -14.63
C ASP A 500 14.65 -12.59 -15.27
N LYS A 501 13.61 -13.45 -15.19
CA LYS A 501 12.27 -13.18 -15.75
C LYS A 501 12.30 -12.83 -17.25
N ARG A 502 13.24 -13.38 -17.97
CA ARG A 502 13.37 -13.26 -19.43
C ARG A 502 12.69 -14.43 -20.13
N PHE A 503 12.35 -14.25 -21.40
CA PHE A 503 11.64 -15.28 -22.15
C PHE A 503 12.30 -15.52 -23.51
N LEU A 504 12.60 -16.77 -23.80
CA LEU A 504 13.08 -17.23 -25.10
C LEU A 504 11.87 -17.59 -25.97
N ILE A 505 11.77 -16.97 -27.14
CA ILE A 505 10.78 -17.31 -28.16
C ILE A 505 11.50 -18.02 -29.29
N ALA A 506 11.24 -19.30 -29.47
CA ALA A 506 11.75 -20.09 -30.57
C ALA A 506 10.75 -20.09 -31.73
N HIS A 507 11.20 -19.64 -32.89
CA HIS A 507 10.44 -19.59 -34.12
C HIS A 507 10.88 -20.70 -35.07
N LYS A 508 10.01 -21.68 -35.35
CA LYS A 508 10.24 -22.74 -36.32
C LYS A 508 9.53 -22.41 -37.61
N PHE A 509 10.28 -22.11 -38.64
CA PHE A 509 9.77 -21.68 -39.94
C PHE A 509 9.94 -22.75 -41.02
N THR A 510 8.92 -22.82 -41.92
CA THR A 510 9.02 -23.46 -43.21
C THR A 510 8.65 -22.46 -44.28
N VAL A 511 9.68 -21.91 -44.97
CA VAL A 511 9.50 -20.89 -46.03
C VAL A 511 9.74 -21.52 -47.43
N ARG A 512 8.73 -21.42 -48.31
CA ARG A 512 8.78 -22.06 -49.65
C ARG A 512 8.70 -21.07 -50.79
#